data_afdaf150933f0df24266241140d0156d
#
_entry.id   afdaf150933f0df24266241140d0156d
#
_cell.length_a   1.000
_cell.length_b   1.000
_cell.length_c   1.000
_cell.angle_alpha   90.00
_cell.angle_beta   90.00
_cell.angle_gamma   90.00
#
_symmetry.space_group_name_H-M   'P 1'
#
loop_
_entity.id
_entity.type
_entity.pdbx_description
1 polymer ?
#
loop_
_entity_poly.entity_id
_entity_poly.type
_entity_poly.pdbx_seq_one_letter_code
_entity_poly.pdbx_strand_id
1 'polypeptide(L)'
;IAAGLRPDAFCGGKGTCGKCSVTIDGETVLACRTVIDRDMVVYTGRTGKEHTQILMKGTGRQIRFLPGELPGNLEAPLLAAVDVGSTTVVVYLLDGRDGRQLGAGSRLNPQRQYGADVVSRCSYAMENGAEILSGCIRRAVNELLQETARRYGREPEEIVRIVMVGNSCMHHLFL
;
A
#
# COMPACT_ATOMS: atom_id res chain seq x y z
N ILE A 1 -11.30 -16.20 -4.96
CA ILE A 1 -10.66 -15.35 -5.99
C ILE A 1 -11.61 -15.17 -7.17
N ALA A 2 -12.27 -16.22 -7.66
CA ALA A 2 -13.29 -16.11 -8.72
C ALA A 2 -14.49 -15.24 -8.32
N ALA A 3 -14.83 -15.15 -7.02
CA ALA A 3 -15.91 -14.33 -6.48
C ALA A 3 -15.48 -12.90 -6.11
N GLY A 4 -14.28 -12.46 -6.53
CA GLY A 4 -13.77 -11.13 -6.19
C GLY A 4 -13.39 -10.93 -4.70
N LEU A 5 -13.57 -11.95 -3.88
CA LEU A 5 -13.22 -11.94 -2.47
C LEU A 5 -11.72 -12.26 -2.32
N ARG A 6 -10.95 -11.31 -1.78
CA ARG A 6 -9.56 -11.55 -1.39
C ARG A 6 -9.53 -11.86 0.10
N PRO A 7 -9.25 -13.10 0.51
CA PRO A 7 -9.04 -13.38 1.92
C PRO A 7 -7.78 -12.64 2.38
N ASP A 8 -7.84 -11.96 3.52
CA ASP A 8 -6.67 -11.36 4.17
C ASP A 8 -5.79 -12.46 4.78
N ALA A 9 -5.22 -13.30 3.93
CA ALA A 9 -4.38 -14.42 4.34
C ALA A 9 -2.96 -13.92 4.61
N PHE A 10 -2.76 -13.22 5.71
CA PHE A 10 -1.47 -12.64 6.11
C PHE A 10 -0.35 -13.66 6.30
N CYS A 11 -0.68 -14.91 6.57
CA CYS A 11 0.30 -15.97 6.78
C CYS A 11 0.57 -16.82 5.51
N GLY A 12 0.14 -16.37 4.34
CA GLY A 12 0.30 -17.12 3.09
C GLY A 12 -0.37 -18.50 3.11
N GLY A 13 -1.46 -18.67 3.87
CA GLY A 13 -2.18 -19.93 3.96
C GLY A 13 -1.69 -20.91 5.03
N LYS A 14 -0.73 -20.50 5.87
CA LYS A 14 -0.16 -21.37 6.93
C LYS A 14 -1.10 -21.61 8.12
N GLY A 15 -2.25 -20.95 8.19
CA GLY A 15 -3.24 -21.11 9.27
C GLY A 15 -2.86 -20.44 10.59
N THR A 16 -1.77 -19.67 10.65
CA THR A 16 -1.23 -19.14 11.90
C THR A 16 -1.77 -17.77 12.30
N CYS A 17 -2.34 -16.98 11.35
CA CYS A 17 -2.78 -15.61 11.63
C CYS A 17 -4.27 -15.50 12.00
N GLY A 18 -5.08 -16.52 11.78
CA GLY A 18 -6.52 -16.51 12.04
C GLY A 18 -7.36 -15.54 11.19
N LYS A 19 -6.74 -14.77 10.29
CA LYS A 19 -7.40 -13.67 9.56
C LYS A 19 -8.31 -14.11 8.41
N CYS A 20 -8.23 -15.35 8.01
CA CYS A 20 -9.10 -15.95 6.97
C CYS A 20 -10.27 -16.75 7.57
N SER A 21 -10.69 -16.43 8.79
CA SER A 21 -11.85 -17.07 9.42
C SER A 21 -13.12 -16.84 8.60
N VAL A 22 -13.86 -17.90 8.36
CA VAL A 22 -15.16 -17.92 7.68
C VAL A 22 -16.10 -18.84 8.45
N THR A 23 -17.40 -18.66 8.26
CA THR A 23 -18.40 -19.58 8.84
C THR A 23 -18.95 -20.47 7.74
N ILE A 24 -18.88 -21.78 7.95
CA ILE A 24 -19.42 -22.82 7.08
C ILE A 24 -20.30 -23.72 7.94
N ASP A 25 -21.55 -23.92 7.57
CA ASP A 25 -22.52 -24.76 8.29
C ASP A 25 -22.64 -24.40 9.80
N GLY A 26 -22.47 -23.12 10.15
CA GLY A 26 -22.53 -22.62 11.53
C GLY A 26 -21.21 -22.73 12.32
N GLU A 27 -20.17 -23.35 11.78
CA GLU A 27 -18.87 -23.47 12.41
C GLU A 27 -17.86 -22.44 11.84
N THR A 28 -17.04 -21.87 12.72
CA THR A 28 -15.97 -20.96 12.30
C THR A 28 -14.70 -21.74 12.01
N VAL A 29 -14.28 -21.68 10.76
CA VAL A 29 -13.09 -22.37 10.25
C VAL A 29 -12.12 -21.41 9.57
N LEU A 30 -10.88 -21.86 9.36
CA LEU A 30 -9.89 -21.09 8.60
C LEU A 30 -9.96 -21.46 7.12
N ALA A 31 -10.36 -20.54 6.25
CA ALA A 31 -10.51 -20.80 4.82
C ALA A 31 -9.23 -21.36 4.16
N CYS A 32 -8.04 -20.96 4.62
CA CYS A 32 -6.78 -21.47 4.10
C CYS A 32 -6.47 -22.93 4.50
N ARG A 33 -7.19 -23.50 5.46
CA ARG A 33 -7.06 -24.89 5.94
C ARG A 33 -8.25 -25.76 5.59
N THR A 34 -9.30 -25.18 5.02
CA THR A 34 -10.53 -25.88 4.68
C THR A 34 -10.42 -26.40 3.25
N VAL A 35 -10.68 -27.70 3.09
CA VAL A 35 -10.79 -28.34 1.78
C VAL A 35 -12.23 -28.25 1.32
N ILE A 36 -12.46 -27.83 0.09
CA ILE A 36 -13.79 -27.80 -0.53
C ILE A 36 -14.01 -29.16 -1.17
N ASP A 37 -14.88 -29.96 -0.57
CA ASP A 37 -15.23 -31.33 -0.99
C ASP A 37 -16.69 -31.47 -1.46
N ARG A 38 -17.50 -30.41 -1.29
CA ARG A 38 -18.91 -30.34 -1.66
C ARG A 38 -19.34 -28.89 -1.93
N ASP A 39 -20.53 -28.72 -2.46
CA ASP A 39 -21.16 -27.40 -2.51
C ASP A 39 -21.47 -26.92 -1.09
N MET A 40 -21.02 -25.71 -0.74
CA MET A 40 -21.17 -25.13 0.59
C MET A 40 -21.44 -23.62 0.53
N VAL A 41 -22.19 -23.13 1.51
CA VAL A 41 -22.40 -21.70 1.71
C VAL A 41 -21.39 -21.19 2.71
N VAL A 42 -20.58 -20.21 2.28
CA VAL A 42 -19.52 -19.62 3.09
C VAL A 42 -19.92 -18.21 3.50
N TYR A 43 -20.06 -17.98 4.80
CA TYR A 43 -20.29 -16.64 5.36
C TYR A 43 -18.94 -16.04 5.76
N THR A 44 -18.56 -14.94 5.10
CA THR A 44 -17.25 -14.32 5.33
C THR A 44 -17.23 -13.32 6.50
N GLY A 45 -18.37 -13.06 7.12
CA GLY A 45 -18.51 -12.06 8.19
C GLY A 45 -18.21 -10.62 7.77
N ARG A 46 -17.81 -10.42 6.52
CA ARG A 46 -17.44 -9.11 5.96
C ARG A 46 -18.50 -8.66 4.96
N THR A 47 -19.50 -7.99 5.47
CA THR A 47 -20.41 -7.20 4.63
C THR A 47 -19.66 -5.97 4.17
N GLY A 48 -19.22 -5.96 2.91
CA GLY A 48 -18.86 -4.78 2.14
C GLY A 48 -17.71 -3.94 2.70
N LYS A 49 -16.75 -3.67 1.86
CA LYS A 49 -15.78 -2.56 1.91
C LYS A 49 -15.54 -1.96 3.31
N GLU A 50 -14.79 -2.64 4.16
CA GLU A 50 -13.99 -1.92 5.13
C GLU A 50 -13.01 -1.04 4.33
N HIS A 51 -13.45 0.18 4.05
CA HIS A 51 -12.53 1.26 3.76
C HIS A 51 -11.68 1.41 5.02
N THR A 52 -10.53 0.78 5.06
CA THR A 52 -9.49 1.14 6.02
C THR A 52 -9.32 2.64 5.86
N GLN A 53 -9.82 3.44 6.81
CA GLN A 53 -9.65 4.89 6.80
C GLN A 53 -8.16 5.14 6.98
N ILE A 54 -7.46 5.28 5.87
CA ILE A 54 -6.07 5.68 5.87
C ILE A 54 -6.07 7.17 6.16
N LEU A 55 -5.41 7.57 7.23
CA LEU A 55 -5.20 8.97 7.58
C LEU A 55 -4.42 9.66 6.45
N MET A 56 -5.16 10.33 5.57
CA MET A 56 -4.59 11.10 4.46
C MET A 56 -4.47 12.60 4.79
N LYS A 57 -4.90 13.00 6.00
CA LYS A 57 -4.72 14.37 6.48
C LYS A 57 -3.52 14.42 7.41
N GLY A 58 -2.49 15.13 7.00
CA GLY A 58 -1.38 15.48 7.88
C GLY A 58 -1.90 16.30 9.08
N THR A 59 -1.23 16.18 10.21
CA THR A 59 -1.51 16.93 11.44
C THR A 59 -1.08 18.39 11.27
N GLY A 60 -1.66 19.13 10.39
CA GLY A 60 -1.63 20.59 10.19
C GLY A 60 -0.46 21.42 10.78
N ARG A 61 0.73 20.82 10.97
CA ARG A 61 1.90 21.54 11.43
C ARG A 61 2.35 22.46 10.28
N GLN A 62 2.26 23.75 10.48
CA GLN A 62 2.80 24.71 9.51
C GLN A 62 4.32 24.53 9.46
N ILE A 63 4.78 23.95 8.38
CA ILE A 63 6.21 23.86 8.06
C ILE A 63 6.51 25.03 7.13
N ARG A 64 7.56 25.81 7.46
CA ARG A 64 8.03 26.85 6.57
C ARG A 64 8.53 26.19 5.28
N PHE A 65 7.84 26.44 4.20
CA PHE A 65 8.28 26.01 2.88
C PHE A 65 9.37 26.96 2.38
N LEU A 66 10.51 26.38 2.03
CA LEU A 66 11.62 27.12 1.40
C LEU A 66 11.72 26.55 -0.02
N PRO A 67 11.27 27.30 -1.04
CA PRO A 67 11.44 26.88 -2.42
C PRO A 67 12.94 26.77 -2.71
N GLY A 68 13.39 25.58 -3.10
CA GLY A 68 14.73 25.37 -3.62
C GLY A 68 14.73 25.40 -5.14
N GLU A 69 15.88 25.25 -5.75
CA GLU A 69 15.98 25.05 -7.18
C GLU A 69 15.31 23.71 -7.56
N LEU A 70 14.26 23.77 -8.38
CA LEU A 70 13.59 22.61 -8.93
C LEU A 70 14.12 22.34 -10.34
N PRO A 71 14.31 21.07 -10.71
CA PRO A 71 14.75 20.73 -12.05
C PRO A 71 13.65 21.08 -13.07
N GLY A 72 14.06 21.64 -14.21
CA GLY A 72 13.19 21.94 -15.35
C GLY A 72 12.52 23.32 -15.30
N ASN A 73 12.02 23.75 -16.46
CA ASN A 73 11.32 25.02 -16.65
C ASN A 73 9.78 24.80 -16.63
N LEU A 74 9.28 23.97 -15.73
CA LEU A 74 7.86 23.71 -15.62
C LEU A 74 7.17 24.88 -14.91
N GLU A 75 6.08 25.37 -15.50
CA GLU A 75 5.27 26.46 -14.91
C GLU A 75 4.66 26.06 -13.55
N ALA A 76 4.36 24.78 -13.39
CA ALA A 76 3.67 24.25 -12.22
C ALA A 76 4.26 22.88 -11.78
N PRO A 77 5.52 22.85 -11.28
CA PRO A 77 6.15 21.61 -10.87
C PRO A 77 5.43 20.97 -9.68
N LEU A 78 5.37 19.64 -9.66
CA LEU A 78 4.86 18.86 -8.54
C LEU A 78 5.99 18.27 -7.70
N LEU A 79 5.75 18.22 -6.40
CA LEU A 79 6.54 17.44 -5.46
C LEU A 79 5.68 16.27 -4.96
N ALA A 80 6.30 15.15 -4.67
CA ALA A 80 5.62 14.03 -4.04
C ALA A 80 6.32 13.63 -2.75
N ALA A 81 5.52 13.40 -1.71
CA ALA A 81 5.97 12.74 -0.49
C ALA A 81 5.31 11.38 -0.41
N VAL A 82 6.10 10.33 -0.20
CA VAL A 82 5.63 8.94 -0.16
C VAL A 82 5.96 8.33 1.18
N ASP A 83 4.93 7.86 1.88
CA ASP A 83 5.09 7.07 3.10
C ASP A 83 4.90 5.58 2.76
N VAL A 84 5.99 4.82 2.86
CA VAL A 84 6.02 3.37 2.62
C VAL A 84 5.85 2.65 3.95
N GLY A 85 4.61 2.56 4.40
CA GLY A 85 4.28 1.80 5.60
C GLY A 85 4.27 0.28 5.35
N SER A 86 4.41 -0.50 6.41
CA SER A 86 4.32 -1.98 6.33
C SER A 86 2.93 -2.46 5.90
N THR A 87 1.88 -1.73 6.23
CA THR A 87 0.49 -2.07 5.88
C THR A 87 -0.02 -1.29 4.68
N THR A 88 0.30 -0.01 4.60
CA THR A 88 -0.24 0.93 3.62
C THR A 88 0.88 1.78 3.01
N VAL A 89 0.68 2.17 1.77
CA VAL A 89 1.50 3.17 1.08
C VAL A 89 0.63 4.39 0.86
N VAL A 90 1.15 5.57 1.18
CA VAL A 90 0.46 6.85 0.99
C VAL A 90 1.34 7.76 0.14
N VAL A 91 0.72 8.45 -0.80
CA VAL A 91 1.35 9.48 -1.63
C VAL A 91 0.65 10.80 -1.37
N TYR A 92 1.41 11.85 -1.12
CA TYR A 92 0.95 13.23 -1.07
C TYR A 92 1.54 13.98 -2.25
N LEU A 93 0.69 14.71 -2.98
CA LEU A 93 1.12 15.64 -4.03
C LEU A 93 1.08 17.06 -3.47
N LEU A 94 2.16 17.80 -3.72
CA LEU A 94 2.33 19.18 -3.30
C LEU A 94 2.66 20.06 -4.50
N ASP A 95 2.20 21.29 -4.46
CA ASP A 95 2.63 22.33 -5.39
C ASP A 95 4.09 22.69 -5.10
N GLY A 96 4.94 22.61 -6.12
CA GLY A 96 6.38 22.88 -5.95
C GLY A 96 6.71 24.35 -5.74
N ARG A 97 5.76 25.27 -5.93
CA ARG A 97 5.95 26.72 -5.78
C ARG A 97 5.77 27.17 -4.33
N ASP A 98 4.81 26.61 -3.62
CA ASP A 98 4.41 27.04 -2.28
C ASP A 98 4.35 25.91 -1.24
N GLY A 99 4.51 24.65 -1.69
CA GLY A 99 4.46 23.49 -0.82
C GLY A 99 3.05 23.09 -0.37
N ARG A 100 2.02 23.71 -0.93
CA ARG A 100 0.63 23.39 -0.59
C ARG A 100 0.27 21.97 -1.04
N GLN A 101 -0.33 21.21 -0.17
CA GLN A 101 -0.85 19.88 -0.52
C GLN A 101 -2.02 20.01 -1.50
N LEU A 102 -1.87 19.43 -2.68
CA LEU A 102 -2.90 19.39 -3.73
C LEU A 102 -3.81 18.18 -3.55
N GLY A 103 -3.23 17.04 -3.15
CA GLY A 103 -3.98 15.83 -3.02
C GLY A 103 -3.23 14.71 -2.32
N ALA A 104 -3.91 13.59 -2.12
CA ALA A 104 -3.31 12.38 -1.59
C ALA A 104 -3.97 11.14 -2.19
N GLY A 105 -3.19 10.07 -2.28
CA GLY A 105 -3.65 8.74 -2.65
C GLY A 105 -3.07 7.69 -1.70
N SER A 106 -3.74 6.57 -1.59
CA SER A 106 -3.26 5.49 -0.73
C SER A 106 -3.70 4.13 -1.25
N ARG A 107 -2.91 3.11 -0.93
CA ARG A 107 -3.24 1.70 -1.18
C ARG A 107 -2.59 0.80 -0.15
N LEU A 108 -3.07 -0.43 -0.07
CA LEU A 108 -2.42 -1.45 0.75
C LEU A 108 -1.05 -1.81 0.17
N ASN A 109 -0.06 -1.97 1.05
CA ASN A 109 1.28 -2.39 0.64
C ASN A 109 1.22 -3.82 0.04
N PRO A 110 1.56 -4.01 -1.25
CA PRO A 110 1.46 -5.30 -1.92
C PRO A 110 2.44 -6.35 -1.40
N GLN A 111 3.50 -5.94 -0.69
CA GLN A 111 4.44 -6.87 -0.07
C GLN A 111 3.78 -7.75 1.00
N ARG A 112 2.54 -7.41 1.44
CA ARG A 112 1.75 -8.21 2.39
C ARG A 112 1.49 -9.64 1.91
N GLN A 113 1.50 -9.89 0.62
CA GLN A 113 1.35 -11.24 0.06
C GLN A 113 2.55 -12.15 0.35
N TYR A 114 3.71 -11.56 0.66
CA TYR A 114 4.96 -12.27 0.97
C TYR A 114 5.23 -12.35 2.48
N GLY A 115 4.49 -11.60 3.28
CA GLY A 115 4.57 -11.61 4.74
C GLY A 115 3.63 -10.56 5.35
N ALA A 116 2.93 -10.97 6.41
CA ALA A 116 1.95 -10.14 7.10
C ALA A 116 2.60 -8.93 7.80
N ASP A 117 3.78 -9.13 8.31
CA ASP A 117 4.57 -8.19 9.09
C ASP A 117 5.99 -8.05 8.53
N VAL A 118 6.74 -7.16 9.16
CA VAL A 118 8.12 -6.85 8.77
C VAL A 118 9.04 -8.06 8.88
N VAL A 119 8.90 -8.85 9.95
CA VAL A 119 9.76 -10.00 10.21
C VAL A 119 9.56 -11.08 9.15
N SER A 120 8.31 -11.43 8.86
CA SER A 120 7.99 -12.43 7.84
C SER A 120 8.43 -12.02 6.44
N ARG A 121 8.43 -10.72 6.11
CA ARG A 121 8.99 -10.23 4.84
C ARG A 121 10.49 -10.31 4.77
N CYS A 122 11.17 -9.98 5.89
CA CYS A 122 12.62 -10.13 5.97
C CYS A 122 13.01 -11.61 5.80
N SER A 123 12.32 -12.54 6.49
CA SER A 123 12.55 -13.97 6.32
C SER A 123 12.33 -14.43 4.88
N TYR A 124 11.25 -13.98 4.24
CA TYR A 124 10.99 -14.27 2.84
C TYR A 124 12.12 -13.75 1.92
N ALA A 125 12.58 -12.52 2.17
CA ALA A 125 13.67 -11.93 1.38
C ALA A 125 15.00 -12.66 1.57
N MET A 126 15.28 -13.14 2.78
CA MET A 126 16.49 -13.93 3.05
C MET A 126 16.48 -15.29 2.35
N GLU A 127 15.32 -15.91 2.22
CA GLU A 127 15.16 -17.22 1.59
C GLU A 127 15.04 -17.15 0.06
N ASN A 128 14.42 -16.08 -0.49
CA ASN A 128 14.01 -16.01 -1.89
C ASN A 128 14.59 -14.81 -2.65
N GLY A 129 15.39 -13.97 -1.98
CA GLY A 129 15.85 -12.69 -2.54
C GLY A 129 14.86 -11.54 -2.29
N ALA A 130 15.36 -10.32 -2.30
CA ALA A 130 14.57 -9.11 -2.05
C ALA A 130 13.93 -8.54 -3.32
N GLU A 131 14.34 -8.98 -4.50
CA GLU A 131 14.00 -8.40 -5.80
C GLU A 131 12.49 -8.44 -6.07
N ILE A 132 11.83 -9.51 -5.66
CA ILE A 132 10.38 -9.67 -5.84
C ILE A 132 9.64 -8.64 -4.98
N LEU A 133 10.07 -8.45 -3.73
CA LEU A 133 9.46 -7.46 -2.82
C LEU A 133 9.74 -6.03 -3.29
N SER A 134 10.99 -5.76 -3.69
CA SER A 134 11.39 -4.47 -4.26
C SER A 134 10.59 -4.15 -5.52
N GLY A 135 10.53 -5.09 -6.46
CA GLY A 135 9.79 -4.92 -7.71
C GLY A 135 8.30 -4.63 -7.49
N CYS A 136 7.65 -5.34 -6.57
CA CYS A 136 6.22 -5.15 -6.33
C CYS A 136 5.91 -3.81 -5.65
N ILE A 137 6.73 -3.36 -4.69
CA ILE A 137 6.50 -2.08 -4.00
C ILE A 137 6.81 -0.90 -4.91
N ARG A 138 7.89 -0.96 -5.70
CA ARG A 138 8.25 0.10 -6.65
C ARG A 138 7.16 0.29 -7.71
N ARG A 139 6.61 -0.81 -8.24
CA ARG A 139 5.48 -0.76 -9.16
C ARG A 139 4.25 -0.11 -8.52
N ALA A 140 3.91 -0.53 -7.31
CA ALA A 140 2.76 0.01 -6.60
C ALA A 140 2.90 1.52 -6.30
N VAL A 141 4.09 1.98 -5.94
CA VAL A 141 4.37 3.42 -5.74
C VAL A 141 4.21 4.18 -7.05
N ASN A 142 4.79 3.69 -8.15
CA ASN A 142 4.67 4.34 -9.46
C ASN A 142 3.21 4.44 -9.93
N GLU A 143 2.45 3.35 -9.84
CA GLU A 143 1.03 3.36 -10.18
C GLU A 143 0.25 4.34 -9.30
N LEU A 144 0.53 4.36 -7.98
CA LEU A 144 -0.17 5.25 -7.06
C LEU A 144 0.16 6.73 -7.31
N LEU A 145 1.41 7.06 -7.67
CA LEU A 145 1.82 8.41 -8.09
C LEU A 145 1.04 8.84 -9.33
N GLN A 146 1.00 7.99 -10.37
CA GLN A 146 0.28 8.26 -11.61
C GLN A 146 -1.22 8.43 -11.37
N GLU A 147 -1.84 7.48 -10.66
CA GLU A 147 -3.26 7.54 -10.34
C GLU A 147 -3.62 8.80 -9.54
N THR A 148 -2.74 9.17 -8.58
CA THR A 148 -2.98 10.35 -7.75
C THR A 148 -2.83 11.63 -8.57
N ALA A 149 -1.78 11.77 -9.39
CA ALA A 149 -1.61 12.93 -10.24
C ALA A 149 -2.83 13.14 -11.14
N ARG A 150 -3.23 12.12 -11.90
CA ARG A 150 -4.37 12.18 -12.82
C ARG A 150 -5.69 12.47 -12.11
N ARG A 151 -5.91 11.93 -10.90
CA ARG A 151 -7.12 12.21 -10.10
C ARG A 151 -7.27 13.69 -9.76
N TYR A 152 -6.17 14.40 -9.63
CA TYR A 152 -6.15 15.84 -9.34
C TYR A 152 -5.90 16.70 -10.59
N GLY A 153 -6.09 16.14 -11.79
CA GLY A 153 -5.99 16.85 -13.07
C GLY A 153 -4.56 17.25 -13.42
N ARG A 154 -3.57 16.46 -12.99
CA ARG A 154 -2.14 16.71 -13.21
C ARG A 154 -1.50 15.53 -13.94
N GLU A 155 -0.44 15.83 -14.68
CA GLU A 155 0.32 14.81 -15.38
C GLU A 155 1.45 14.27 -14.49
N PRO A 156 1.71 12.94 -14.49
CA PRO A 156 2.78 12.34 -13.70
C PRO A 156 4.17 12.91 -13.98
N GLU A 157 4.40 13.37 -15.20
CA GLU A 157 5.66 13.96 -15.70
C GLU A 157 5.97 15.32 -15.05
N GLU A 158 4.96 15.96 -14.45
CA GLU A 158 5.14 17.20 -13.69
C GLU A 158 5.78 16.95 -12.30
N ILE A 159 5.88 15.68 -11.88
CA ILE A 159 6.51 15.32 -10.59
C ILE A 159 8.03 15.39 -10.75
N VAL A 160 8.63 16.48 -10.30
CA VAL A 160 10.07 16.76 -10.45
C VAL A 160 10.91 16.27 -9.28
N ARG A 161 10.29 15.99 -8.15
CA ARG A 161 11.00 15.47 -6.96
C ARG A 161 10.09 14.58 -6.13
N ILE A 162 10.66 13.48 -5.65
CA ILE A 162 9.98 12.53 -4.75
C ILE A 162 10.84 12.40 -3.49
N VAL A 163 10.22 12.55 -2.34
CA VAL A 163 10.81 12.22 -1.04
C VAL A 163 10.06 11.01 -0.48
N MET A 164 10.79 10.00 -0.06
CA MET A 164 10.23 8.76 0.46
C MET A 164 10.65 8.56 1.91
N VAL A 165 9.68 8.15 2.73
CA VAL A 165 9.91 7.74 4.12
C VAL A 165 9.37 6.33 4.34
N GLY A 166 9.95 5.63 5.27
CA GLY A 166 9.55 4.29 5.68
C GLY A 166 10.39 3.84 6.88
N ASN A 167 9.96 2.77 7.55
CA ASN A 167 10.83 2.15 8.55
C ASN A 167 12.04 1.48 7.86
N SER A 168 13.05 1.13 8.64
CA SER A 168 14.32 0.57 8.11
C SER A 168 14.11 -0.66 7.22
N CYS A 169 13.19 -1.56 7.59
CA CYS A 169 12.91 -2.74 6.78
C CYS A 169 12.25 -2.35 5.44
N MET A 170 11.26 -1.45 5.45
CA MET A 170 10.61 -0.99 4.22
C MET A 170 11.61 -0.27 3.30
N HIS A 171 12.57 0.46 3.88
CA HIS A 171 13.64 1.09 3.12
C HIS A 171 14.52 0.06 2.40
N HIS A 172 14.98 -0.99 3.12
CA HIS A 172 15.76 -2.07 2.52
C HIS A 172 14.98 -2.90 1.51
N LEU A 173 13.70 -3.14 1.74
CA LEU A 173 12.86 -3.90 0.81
C LEU A 173 12.34 -3.06 -0.38
N PHE A 174 12.63 -1.76 -0.41
CA PHE A 174 12.34 -0.88 -1.55
C PHE A 174 13.54 -0.79 -2.50
N LEU A 175 14.77 -0.75 -1.97
CA LEU A 175 16.01 -0.61 -2.74
C LEU A 175 16.38 -1.92 -3.44
#